data_2269dad888d9f9291a76a5dad0846af1
#
_entry.id   2269dad888d9f9291a76a5dad0846af1
#
_cell.length_a   1.000
_cell.length_b   1.000
_cell.length_c   1.000
_cell.angle_alpha   90.00
_cell.angle_beta   90.00
_cell.angle_gamma   90.00
#
_symmetry.space_group_name_H-M   'P 1'
#
loop_
_entity.id
_entity.type
_entity.pdbx_description
1 polymer ?
#
loop_
_entity_poly.entity_id
_entity_poly.type
_entity_poly.pdbx_seq_one_letter_code
_entity_poly.pdbx_strand_id
1 'polypeptide(L)'
;MQINPYLFILPRTPGQIVWDYKNHKQFELNLEYSTRLAQLINNPKLYDDSNRVDTQLLNSGILTHSIQDTIEWGWDELSKIFHIGTKNIPCEHVPQNIHEWSRHYLDHCTEVLTAPAPDTRFTERQARELIALPKPSCLPQGSLANVLIGRKTCRTFTDAAVSLEDLGTLLYLSLGYLHERENDVDDCLVEGLDARRSSPSGGGLNACEGFLHVQNVSGLEPGLYAYHPVDHALSFVNPAPDSPLGQLLCGQHFINNLPVGLFITARFDKLWWKYEHSRAYRMAFVEAGHISQTFQLVATALGLNTWLTGALA
;
A
#
# COMPACT_ATOMS: atom_id res chain seq x y z
N MET A 1 9.75 20.33 -33.71
CA MET A 1 9.42 18.96 -33.26
C MET A 1 10.15 18.68 -31.95
N GLN A 2 9.48 18.09 -30.96
CA GLN A 2 10.03 17.69 -29.66
C GLN A 2 9.52 16.30 -29.30
N ILE A 3 10.26 15.61 -28.44
CA ILE A 3 9.79 14.38 -27.81
C ILE A 3 8.85 14.77 -26.66
N ASN A 4 7.74 14.06 -26.52
CA ASN A 4 6.86 14.25 -25.36
C ASN A 4 7.66 13.95 -24.06
N PRO A 5 7.76 14.90 -23.11
CA PRO A 5 8.59 14.73 -21.91
C PRO A 5 7.99 13.76 -20.88
N TYR A 6 6.78 13.29 -21.10
CA TYR A 6 6.07 12.38 -20.19
C TYR A 6 6.09 10.92 -20.67
N LEU A 7 7.16 10.54 -21.38
CA LEU A 7 7.35 9.18 -21.85
C LEU A 7 8.39 8.44 -21.02
N PHE A 8 8.18 7.15 -20.86
CA PHE A 8 9.26 6.22 -20.58
C PHE A 8 9.20 5.02 -21.54
N ILE A 9 10.34 4.39 -21.74
CA ILE A 9 10.50 3.31 -22.72
C ILE A 9 10.93 2.06 -21.99
N LEU A 10 10.18 0.97 -22.18
CA LEU A 10 10.51 -0.35 -21.69
C LEU A 10 11.02 -1.22 -22.83
N PRO A 11 12.22 -1.79 -22.74
CA PRO A 11 12.69 -2.79 -23.68
C PRO A 11 11.79 -4.02 -23.65
N ARG A 12 11.37 -4.50 -24.82
CA ARG A 12 10.58 -5.72 -24.95
C ARG A 12 10.91 -6.40 -26.28
N THR A 13 11.37 -7.65 -26.25
CA THR A 13 11.67 -8.39 -27.45
C THR A 13 10.37 -8.78 -28.18
N PRO A 14 10.25 -8.52 -29.51
CA PRO A 14 11.25 -8.00 -30.46
C PRO A 14 11.30 -6.47 -30.62
N GLY A 15 10.61 -5.68 -29.82
CA GLY A 15 10.51 -4.22 -29.92
C GLY A 15 10.68 -3.50 -28.59
N GLN A 16 9.88 -2.47 -28.41
CA GLN A 16 9.82 -1.71 -27.16
C GLN A 16 8.40 -1.20 -26.91
N ILE A 17 8.10 -0.98 -25.64
CA ILE A 17 6.87 -0.31 -25.20
C ILE A 17 7.22 1.13 -24.84
N VAL A 18 6.50 2.07 -25.45
CA VAL A 18 6.54 3.49 -25.09
C VAL A 18 5.28 3.81 -24.30
N TRP A 19 5.46 4.34 -23.13
CA TRP A 19 4.38 4.68 -22.23
C TRP A 19 4.29 6.19 -22.04
N ASP A 20 3.17 6.81 -22.46
CA ASP A 20 2.81 8.17 -22.07
C ASP A 20 2.07 8.11 -20.71
N TYR A 21 2.84 8.30 -19.65
CA TYR A 21 2.33 8.14 -18.28
C TYR A 21 1.42 9.29 -17.83
N LYS A 22 1.45 10.43 -18.52
CA LYS A 22 0.55 11.57 -18.23
C LYS A 22 -0.83 11.36 -18.83
N ASN A 23 -0.89 10.80 -20.03
CA ASN A 23 -2.13 10.60 -20.79
C ASN A 23 -2.64 9.15 -20.73
N HIS A 24 -2.00 8.27 -19.96
CA HIS A 24 -2.35 6.85 -19.80
C HIS A 24 -2.44 6.09 -21.13
N LYS A 25 -1.51 6.37 -22.04
CA LYS A 25 -1.42 5.70 -23.34
C LYS A 25 -0.18 4.83 -23.40
N GLN A 26 -0.36 3.66 -24.01
CA GLN A 26 0.72 2.70 -24.21
C GLN A 26 0.80 2.33 -25.69
N PHE A 27 2.01 2.28 -26.22
CA PHE A 27 2.27 1.95 -27.62
C PHE A 27 3.34 0.87 -27.70
N GLU A 28 3.06 -0.19 -28.44
CA GLU A 28 4.07 -1.18 -28.79
C GLU A 28 4.71 -0.79 -30.12
N LEU A 29 6.01 -0.54 -30.10
CA LEU A 29 6.78 -0.17 -31.27
C LEU A 29 7.58 -1.36 -31.79
N ASN A 30 7.39 -1.69 -33.06
CA ASN A 30 8.26 -2.65 -33.76
C ASN A 30 9.64 -2.05 -34.04
N LEU A 31 10.52 -2.83 -34.66
CA LEU A 31 11.90 -2.40 -34.93
C LEU A 31 11.97 -1.14 -35.81
N GLU A 32 11.10 -1.00 -36.81
CA GLU A 32 11.06 0.19 -37.71
C GLU A 32 10.81 1.47 -36.91
N TYR A 33 9.73 1.48 -36.12
CA TYR A 33 9.35 2.63 -35.28
C TYR A 33 10.35 2.89 -34.14
N SER A 34 10.87 1.83 -33.54
CA SER A 34 11.86 1.94 -32.46
C SER A 34 13.16 2.58 -32.98
N THR A 35 13.63 2.15 -34.13
CA THR A 35 14.83 2.70 -34.80
C THR A 35 14.62 4.16 -35.16
N ARG A 36 13.45 4.47 -35.72
CA ARG A 36 13.15 5.85 -36.13
C ARG A 36 13.02 6.78 -34.92
N LEU A 37 12.35 6.34 -33.88
CA LEU A 37 12.23 7.08 -32.62
C LEU A 37 13.62 7.36 -32.02
N ALA A 38 14.52 6.40 -31.99
CA ALA A 38 15.88 6.58 -31.49
C ALA A 38 16.66 7.64 -32.32
N GLN A 39 16.48 7.66 -33.64
CA GLN A 39 17.07 8.68 -34.50
C GLN A 39 16.53 10.08 -34.18
N LEU A 40 15.23 10.21 -33.98
CA LEU A 40 14.57 11.48 -33.64
C LEU A 40 14.88 11.97 -32.22
N ILE A 41 15.07 11.06 -31.27
CA ILE A 41 15.57 11.40 -29.92
C ILE A 41 16.97 11.99 -30.03
N ASN A 42 17.85 11.39 -30.82
CA ASN A 42 19.21 11.86 -30.99
C ASN A 42 19.28 13.18 -31.79
N ASN A 43 18.43 13.34 -32.79
CA ASN A 43 18.37 14.56 -33.60
C ASN A 43 16.93 14.86 -34.08
N PRO A 44 16.19 15.69 -33.34
CA PRO A 44 14.81 16.06 -33.69
C PRO A 44 14.65 16.79 -35.03
N LYS A 45 15.75 17.32 -35.61
CA LYS A 45 15.73 17.98 -36.92
C LYS A 45 15.56 17.01 -38.09
N LEU A 46 15.70 15.72 -37.84
CA LEU A 46 15.48 14.66 -38.84
C LEU A 46 14.00 14.39 -39.11
N TYR A 47 13.08 15.01 -38.35
CA TYR A 47 11.65 14.88 -38.57
C TYR A 47 11.27 15.32 -40.00
N ASP A 48 10.45 14.52 -40.64
CA ASP A 48 9.98 14.73 -42.02
C ASP A 48 8.48 14.43 -42.11
N ASP A 49 7.68 15.45 -42.43
CA ASP A 49 6.21 15.35 -42.55
C ASP A 49 5.80 14.35 -43.66
N SER A 50 6.68 14.07 -44.64
CA SER A 50 6.44 13.07 -45.67
C SER A 50 6.71 11.64 -45.24
N ASN A 51 7.40 11.46 -44.11
CA ASN A 51 7.70 10.14 -43.57
C ASN A 51 6.50 9.60 -42.78
N ARG A 52 5.99 8.46 -43.22
CA ARG A 52 4.83 7.79 -42.57
C ARG A 52 5.06 7.51 -41.07
N VAL A 53 6.25 7.07 -40.70
CA VAL A 53 6.55 6.72 -39.29
C VAL A 53 6.56 7.97 -38.44
N ASP A 54 7.15 9.07 -38.90
CA ASP A 54 7.21 10.35 -38.20
C ASP A 54 5.80 10.90 -37.95
N THR A 55 4.96 10.87 -39.00
CA THR A 55 3.56 11.32 -38.92
C THR A 55 2.77 10.48 -37.91
N GLN A 56 2.98 9.16 -37.87
CA GLN A 56 2.30 8.29 -36.90
C GLN A 56 2.81 8.49 -35.48
N LEU A 57 4.11 8.70 -35.28
CA LEU A 57 4.66 9.04 -33.96
C LEU A 57 4.13 10.38 -33.46
N LEU A 58 3.90 11.35 -34.37
CA LEU A 58 3.28 12.62 -34.01
C LEU A 58 1.80 12.45 -33.67
N ASN A 59 1.03 11.75 -34.48
CA ASN A 59 -0.40 11.52 -34.22
C ASN A 59 -0.68 10.72 -32.95
N SER A 60 0.25 9.86 -32.57
CA SER A 60 0.15 9.12 -31.28
C SER A 60 0.46 9.98 -30.06
N GLY A 61 1.08 11.16 -30.24
CA GLY A 61 1.53 12.02 -29.15
C GLY A 61 2.90 11.65 -28.57
N ILE A 62 3.61 10.69 -29.17
CA ILE A 62 5.02 10.38 -28.83
C ILE A 62 5.92 11.55 -29.21
N LEU A 63 5.62 12.17 -30.35
CA LEU A 63 6.20 13.45 -30.77
C LEU A 63 5.18 14.57 -30.58
N THR A 64 5.66 15.81 -30.44
CA THR A 64 4.79 16.99 -30.28
C THR A 64 5.41 18.23 -30.93
N HIS A 65 4.56 19.10 -31.49
CA HIS A 65 4.97 20.44 -31.93
C HIS A 65 4.87 21.50 -30.79
N SER A 66 4.05 21.22 -29.78
CA SER A 66 3.86 22.16 -28.67
C SER A 66 4.93 21.96 -27.60
N ILE A 67 5.40 23.06 -27.03
CA ILE A 67 6.17 23.01 -25.80
C ILE A 67 5.21 22.55 -24.70
N GLN A 68 5.49 21.39 -24.13
CA GLN A 68 4.74 20.92 -22.97
C GLN A 68 5.29 21.60 -21.73
N ASP A 69 4.40 22.19 -20.92
CA ASP A 69 4.77 22.64 -19.58
C ASP A 69 5.25 21.43 -18.77
N THR A 70 6.53 21.45 -18.44
CA THR A 70 7.11 20.45 -17.56
C THR A 70 6.96 20.91 -16.12
N ILE A 71 6.48 20.01 -15.27
CA ILE A 71 6.46 20.25 -13.81
C ILE A 71 7.91 20.22 -13.32
N GLU A 72 8.32 21.27 -12.64
CA GLU A 72 9.58 21.25 -11.89
C GLU A 72 9.49 20.17 -10.82
N TRP A 73 10.43 19.23 -10.82
CA TRP A 73 10.42 18.07 -9.95
C TRP A 73 11.75 17.97 -9.20
N GLY A 74 11.71 18.06 -7.87
CA GLY A 74 12.89 18.09 -7.03
C GLY A 74 13.49 16.72 -6.68
N TRP A 75 12.89 15.62 -7.16
CA TRP A 75 13.35 14.24 -6.93
C TRP A 75 13.66 13.55 -8.25
N ASP A 76 13.89 12.23 -8.19
CA ASP A 76 14.16 11.39 -9.35
C ASP A 76 12.94 11.21 -10.29
N GLU A 77 13.20 10.74 -11.51
CA GLU A 77 12.16 10.52 -12.51
C GLU A 77 11.20 9.38 -12.11
N LEU A 78 11.63 8.39 -11.32
CA LEU A 78 10.77 7.29 -10.89
C LEU A 78 9.62 7.81 -10.02
N SER A 79 9.91 8.67 -9.06
CA SER A 79 8.90 9.30 -8.20
C SER A 79 7.98 10.23 -9.00
N LYS A 80 8.49 10.92 -10.01
CA LYS A 80 7.70 11.75 -10.92
C LYS A 80 6.75 10.92 -11.78
N ILE A 81 7.24 9.83 -12.37
CA ILE A 81 6.42 8.89 -13.14
C ILE A 81 5.29 8.34 -12.27
N PHE A 82 5.61 7.90 -11.05
CA PHE A 82 4.59 7.42 -10.12
C PHE A 82 3.58 8.51 -9.74
N HIS A 83 4.06 9.71 -9.39
CA HIS A 83 3.20 10.80 -8.96
C HIS A 83 2.24 11.26 -10.07
N ILE A 84 2.71 11.41 -11.29
CA ILE A 84 1.90 11.84 -12.44
C ILE A 84 1.08 10.67 -12.99
N GLY A 85 1.72 9.53 -13.22
CA GLY A 85 1.10 8.37 -13.87
C GLY A 85 0.04 7.64 -13.03
N THR A 86 -0.14 8.01 -11.77
CA THR A 86 -1.23 7.50 -10.93
C THR A 86 -2.35 8.52 -10.71
N LYS A 87 -2.31 9.67 -11.40
CA LYS A 87 -3.36 10.69 -11.38
C LYS A 87 -4.20 10.62 -12.65
N ASN A 88 -5.38 11.24 -12.59
CA ASN A 88 -6.22 11.51 -13.76
C ASN A 88 -6.46 10.29 -14.66
N ILE A 89 -6.53 9.11 -14.06
CA ILE A 89 -6.88 7.89 -14.79
C ILE A 89 -8.26 8.08 -15.37
N PRO A 90 -8.46 7.86 -16.67
CA PRO A 90 -9.76 8.00 -17.30
C PRO A 90 -10.80 7.14 -16.59
N CYS A 91 -11.92 7.75 -16.22
CA CYS A 91 -13.08 7.07 -15.69
C CYS A 91 -14.20 7.22 -16.71
N GLU A 92 -14.31 6.22 -17.59
CA GLU A 92 -15.39 6.18 -18.56
C GLU A 92 -16.65 5.65 -17.88
N HIS A 93 -17.81 6.20 -18.29
CA HIS A 93 -19.14 5.72 -17.87
C HIS A 93 -19.46 5.76 -16.37
N VAL A 94 -18.94 6.76 -15.65
CA VAL A 94 -19.33 6.96 -14.24
C VAL A 94 -20.74 7.59 -14.19
N PRO A 95 -21.75 6.89 -13.66
CA PRO A 95 -23.09 7.46 -13.50
C PRO A 95 -23.07 8.69 -12.59
N GLN A 96 -23.82 9.71 -12.96
CA GLN A 96 -23.97 10.92 -12.12
C GLN A 96 -24.99 10.72 -11.01
N ASN A 97 -25.94 9.81 -11.21
CA ASN A 97 -26.95 9.48 -10.21
C ASN A 97 -26.39 8.52 -9.17
N ILE A 98 -26.57 8.85 -7.89
CA ILE A 98 -26.00 8.07 -6.77
C ILE A 98 -26.53 6.63 -6.73
N HIS A 99 -27.79 6.39 -7.08
CA HIS A 99 -28.36 5.04 -7.07
C HIS A 99 -27.82 4.20 -8.23
N GLU A 100 -27.62 4.78 -9.40
CA GLU A 100 -26.98 4.11 -10.52
C GLU A 100 -25.52 3.83 -10.23
N TRP A 101 -24.81 4.77 -9.62
CA TRP A 101 -23.43 4.60 -9.19
C TRP A 101 -23.31 3.45 -8.20
N SER A 102 -24.18 3.40 -7.18
CA SER A 102 -24.19 2.34 -6.16
C SER A 102 -24.44 0.97 -6.79
N ARG A 103 -25.38 0.88 -7.72
CA ARG A 103 -25.67 -0.36 -8.44
C ARG A 103 -24.47 -0.81 -9.26
N HIS A 104 -23.85 0.07 -10.06
CA HIS A 104 -22.64 -0.24 -10.81
C HIS A 104 -21.49 -0.72 -9.92
N TYR A 105 -21.35 -0.09 -8.74
CA TYR A 105 -20.33 -0.51 -7.78
C TYR A 105 -20.61 -1.91 -7.23
N LEU A 106 -21.86 -2.24 -6.90
CA LEU A 106 -22.24 -3.57 -6.43
C LEU A 106 -22.09 -4.63 -7.53
N ASP A 107 -22.49 -4.29 -8.77
CA ASP A 107 -22.29 -5.16 -9.94
C ASP A 107 -20.80 -5.46 -10.14
N HIS A 108 -19.95 -4.44 -10.09
CA HIS A 108 -18.49 -4.60 -10.15
C HIS A 108 -17.95 -5.48 -9.00
N CYS A 109 -18.40 -5.26 -7.77
CA CYS A 109 -18.02 -6.12 -6.64
C CYS A 109 -18.42 -7.59 -6.87
N THR A 110 -19.62 -7.81 -7.40
CA THR A 110 -20.10 -9.16 -7.72
C THR A 110 -19.27 -9.81 -8.82
N GLU A 111 -18.93 -9.05 -9.87
CA GLU A 111 -18.05 -9.51 -10.94
C GLU A 111 -16.65 -9.89 -10.43
N VAL A 112 -16.05 -9.02 -9.61
CA VAL A 112 -14.75 -9.29 -8.97
C VAL A 112 -14.76 -10.60 -8.18
N LEU A 113 -15.84 -10.86 -7.43
CA LEU A 113 -15.98 -12.07 -6.63
C LEU A 113 -16.17 -13.36 -7.47
N THR A 114 -16.44 -13.24 -8.77
CA THR A 114 -16.42 -14.43 -9.66
C THR A 114 -15.00 -14.92 -9.95
N ALA A 115 -14.01 -14.05 -9.84
CA ALA A 115 -12.60 -14.44 -9.95
C ALA A 115 -12.10 -15.02 -8.62
N PRO A 116 -11.19 -16.00 -8.64
CA PRO A 116 -10.58 -16.51 -7.42
C PRO A 116 -9.96 -15.38 -6.60
N ALA A 117 -10.49 -15.18 -5.40
CA ALA A 117 -9.92 -14.19 -4.49
C ALA A 117 -8.51 -14.58 -4.09
N PRO A 118 -7.61 -13.62 -3.89
CA PRO A 118 -6.33 -13.89 -3.27
C PRO A 118 -6.56 -14.55 -1.90
N ASP A 119 -5.71 -15.49 -1.56
CA ASP A 119 -5.78 -16.15 -0.26
C ASP A 119 -5.81 -15.11 0.87
N THR A 120 -6.87 -15.13 1.66
CA THR A 120 -7.07 -14.18 2.76
C THR A 120 -6.17 -14.50 3.95
N ARG A 121 -5.63 -15.72 4.00
CA ARG A 121 -4.77 -16.15 5.09
C ARG A 121 -3.31 -16.00 4.70
N PHE A 122 -2.61 -15.13 5.42
CA PHE A 122 -1.23 -14.80 5.25
C PHE A 122 -0.28 -15.92 5.31
N THR A 123 -0.50 -16.80 6.20
CA THR A 123 0.49 -17.69 6.80
C THR A 123 0.14 -19.14 6.67
N GLU A 124 -0.90 -19.49 5.92
CA GLU A 124 -1.20 -20.90 5.60
C GLU A 124 -0.06 -21.64 4.89
N ARG A 125 0.91 -20.90 4.34
CA ARG A 125 2.11 -21.53 3.76
C ARG A 125 2.92 -22.35 4.75
N GLN A 126 2.67 -22.18 6.06
CA GLN A 126 3.25 -23.01 7.10
C GLN A 126 2.23 -23.13 8.22
N ALA A 127 1.50 -24.24 8.26
CA ALA A 127 0.64 -24.61 9.37
C ALA A 127 1.48 -24.66 10.66
N ARG A 128 1.60 -23.54 11.34
CA ARG A 128 2.28 -23.40 12.62
C ARG A 128 1.25 -23.21 13.70
N GLU A 129 1.61 -23.61 14.90
CA GLU A 129 0.80 -23.40 16.07
C GLU A 129 0.47 -21.92 16.26
N LEU A 130 -0.82 -21.62 16.39
CA LEU A 130 -1.30 -20.27 16.64
C LEU A 130 -1.25 -19.98 18.15
N ILE A 131 -0.65 -18.87 18.50
CA ILE A 131 -0.63 -18.34 19.86
C ILE A 131 -1.81 -17.38 19.97
N ALA A 132 -2.89 -17.78 20.64
CA ALA A 132 -4.06 -16.93 20.87
C ALA A 132 -3.67 -15.71 21.72
N LEU A 133 -4.10 -14.54 21.28
CA LEU A 133 -3.93 -13.31 22.04
C LEU A 133 -5.14 -13.04 22.94
N PRO A 134 -4.94 -12.47 24.13
CA PRO A 134 -6.04 -12.02 24.95
C PRO A 134 -6.85 -10.95 24.21
N LYS A 135 -8.17 -11.14 24.13
CA LYS A 135 -9.05 -10.03 23.75
C LYS A 135 -9.07 -8.97 24.85
N PRO A 136 -9.26 -7.68 24.51
CA PRO A 136 -9.33 -6.64 25.51
C PRO A 136 -10.44 -6.96 26.54
N SER A 137 -10.05 -7.25 27.78
CA SER A 137 -10.99 -7.44 28.89
C SER A 137 -11.58 -6.10 29.35
N CYS A 138 -10.81 -5.03 29.17
CA CYS A 138 -11.20 -3.66 29.40
C CYS A 138 -10.58 -2.77 28.33
N LEU A 139 -11.39 -1.97 27.66
CA LEU A 139 -10.89 -1.01 26.69
C LEU A 139 -10.12 0.12 27.40
N PRO A 140 -9.02 0.63 26.82
CA PRO A 140 -8.27 1.74 27.39
C PRO A 140 -9.20 2.91 27.71
N GLN A 141 -9.19 3.37 28.95
CA GLN A 141 -10.02 4.48 29.38
C GLN A 141 -9.27 5.80 29.19
N GLY A 142 -9.90 6.72 28.49
CA GLY A 142 -9.36 8.06 28.26
C GLY A 142 -10.22 8.83 27.26
N SER A 143 -10.28 10.15 27.41
CA SER A 143 -10.91 10.94 26.36
C SER A 143 -10.03 10.92 25.10
N LEU A 144 -10.65 10.82 23.93
CA LEU A 144 -9.94 10.90 22.65
C LEU A 144 -9.06 12.17 22.57
N ALA A 145 -9.54 13.28 23.12
CA ALA A 145 -8.78 14.54 23.17
C ALA A 145 -7.46 14.38 23.94
N ASN A 146 -7.49 13.74 25.10
CA ASN A 146 -6.28 13.52 25.90
C ASN A 146 -5.28 12.60 25.19
N VAL A 147 -5.76 11.57 24.51
CA VAL A 147 -4.91 10.64 23.73
C VAL A 147 -4.28 11.37 22.56
N LEU A 148 -5.04 12.18 21.82
CA LEU A 148 -4.53 12.97 20.69
C LEU A 148 -3.47 13.99 21.13
N ILE A 149 -3.68 14.67 22.26
CA ILE A 149 -2.72 15.63 22.83
C ILE A 149 -1.48 14.90 23.39
N GLY A 150 -1.67 13.74 24.02
CA GLY A 150 -0.60 12.96 24.66
C GLY A 150 0.30 12.22 23.69
N ARG A 151 -0.20 11.87 22.49
CA ARG A 151 0.57 11.16 21.49
C ARG A 151 1.80 11.98 21.04
N LYS A 152 2.96 11.43 21.22
CA LYS A 152 4.23 12.03 20.79
C LYS A 152 5.17 10.97 20.23
N THR A 153 6.06 11.37 19.34
CA THR A 153 7.16 10.51 18.86
C THR A 153 8.20 10.37 19.96
N CYS A 154 8.48 9.12 20.36
CA CYS A 154 9.52 8.80 21.35
C CYS A 154 10.72 8.14 20.64
N ARG A 155 11.93 8.51 21.04
CA ARG A 155 13.18 7.90 20.55
C ARG A 155 14.04 7.34 21.68
N THR A 156 13.46 7.22 22.87
CA THR A 156 14.10 6.61 24.04
C THR A 156 13.20 5.47 24.51
N PHE A 157 13.70 4.27 24.41
CA PHE A 157 13.01 3.06 24.81
C PHE A 157 13.74 2.40 25.97
N THR A 158 12.97 1.72 26.81
CA THR A 158 13.49 0.87 27.87
C THR A 158 13.41 -0.58 27.42
N ASP A 159 14.12 -1.45 28.12
CA ASP A 159 14.06 -2.90 27.96
C ASP A 159 12.90 -3.54 28.77
N ALA A 160 12.01 -2.71 29.32
CA ALA A 160 10.86 -3.21 30.09
C ALA A 160 9.93 -4.05 29.17
N ALA A 161 9.49 -5.18 29.67
CA ALA A 161 8.61 -6.07 28.93
C ALA A 161 7.24 -5.41 28.70
N VAL A 162 6.71 -5.61 27.49
CA VAL A 162 5.29 -5.34 27.20
C VAL A 162 4.48 -6.57 27.59
N SER A 163 3.34 -6.37 28.24
CA SER A 163 2.44 -7.48 28.59
C SER A 163 1.78 -8.07 27.33
N LEU A 164 1.46 -9.36 27.37
CA LEU A 164 0.71 -9.99 26.26
C LEU A 164 -0.70 -9.39 26.12
N GLU A 165 -1.28 -8.92 27.22
CA GLU A 165 -2.60 -8.26 27.24
C GLU A 165 -2.55 -6.90 26.53
N ASP A 166 -1.53 -6.07 26.81
CA ASP A 166 -1.34 -4.78 26.13
C ASP A 166 -1.06 -4.99 24.65
N LEU A 167 -0.21 -5.96 24.31
CA LEU A 167 0.08 -6.29 22.90
C LEU A 167 -1.19 -6.80 22.20
N GLY A 168 -1.96 -7.68 22.84
CA GLY A 168 -3.24 -8.17 22.31
C GLY A 168 -4.21 -7.02 22.07
N THR A 169 -4.40 -6.14 23.03
CA THR A 169 -5.26 -4.94 22.91
C THR A 169 -4.80 -4.03 21.78
N LEU A 170 -3.49 -3.79 21.69
CA LEU A 170 -2.89 -2.94 20.68
C LEU A 170 -3.14 -3.47 19.25
N LEU A 171 -2.93 -4.76 19.05
CA LEU A 171 -3.14 -5.42 17.77
C LEU A 171 -4.63 -5.55 17.42
N TYR A 172 -5.48 -5.90 18.39
CA TYR A 172 -6.91 -6.02 18.17
C TYR A 172 -7.52 -4.71 17.66
N LEU A 173 -7.24 -3.61 18.37
CA LEU A 173 -7.80 -2.29 18.05
C LEU A 173 -7.17 -1.64 16.81
N SER A 174 -5.98 -2.05 16.39
CA SER A 174 -5.32 -1.45 15.20
C SER A 174 -5.43 -2.29 13.93
N LEU A 175 -5.33 -3.60 14.02
CA LEU A 175 -5.27 -4.52 12.88
C LEU A 175 -6.33 -5.61 12.93
N GLY A 176 -6.92 -5.89 14.09
CA GLY A 176 -7.91 -6.94 14.27
C GLY A 176 -9.23 -6.66 13.53
N TYR A 177 -9.97 -7.70 13.23
CA TYR A 177 -11.33 -7.58 12.74
C TYR A 177 -12.26 -7.45 13.95
N LEU A 178 -12.99 -6.33 13.98
CA LEU A 178 -13.86 -5.97 15.09
C LEU A 178 -15.20 -6.70 14.96
N HIS A 179 -15.34 -7.83 15.61
CA HIS A 179 -16.57 -8.61 15.62
C HIS A 179 -17.77 -7.82 16.18
N GLU A 180 -17.52 -6.84 17.04
CA GLU A 180 -18.55 -5.93 17.58
C GLU A 180 -19.23 -5.08 16.48
N ARG A 181 -18.62 -5.01 15.30
CA ARG A 181 -19.13 -4.28 14.12
C ARG A 181 -19.80 -5.19 13.08
N GLU A 182 -19.88 -6.49 13.32
CA GLU A 182 -20.49 -7.43 12.37
C GLU A 182 -22.01 -7.16 12.18
N ASN A 183 -22.65 -6.56 13.17
CA ASN A 183 -24.07 -6.22 13.12
C ASN A 183 -24.37 -4.82 12.54
N ASP A 184 -23.33 -4.00 12.26
CA ASP A 184 -23.46 -2.72 11.58
C ASP A 184 -23.54 -2.88 10.05
N VAL A 185 -23.99 -4.03 9.61
CA VAL A 185 -24.05 -4.37 8.19
C VAL A 185 -25.24 -3.63 7.59
N ASP A 186 -24.95 -2.53 6.87
CA ASP A 186 -25.87 -2.08 5.84
C ASP A 186 -26.15 -3.25 4.90
N ASP A 187 -27.41 -3.56 4.61
CA ASP A 187 -27.83 -4.64 3.70
C ASP A 187 -27.19 -4.60 2.29
N CYS A 188 -26.33 -3.61 2.06
CA CYS A 188 -25.60 -3.37 0.82
C CYS A 188 -24.17 -3.95 0.79
N LEU A 189 -23.73 -4.66 1.84
CA LEU A 189 -22.38 -5.22 1.84
C LEU A 189 -22.34 -6.56 1.11
N VAL A 190 -21.33 -6.69 0.26
CA VAL A 190 -21.09 -7.92 -0.48
C VAL A 190 -20.36 -8.91 0.46
N GLU A 191 -20.91 -10.09 0.62
CA GLU A 191 -20.30 -11.18 1.38
C GLU A 191 -18.84 -11.40 0.90
N GLY A 192 -17.91 -11.56 1.84
CA GLY A 192 -16.47 -11.67 1.55
C GLY A 192 -15.69 -10.35 1.50
N LEU A 193 -16.39 -9.20 1.58
CA LEU A 193 -15.79 -7.86 1.72
C LEU A 193 -16.32 -7.13 2.97
N ASP A 194 -16.81 -7.86 3.94
CA ASP A 194 -17.53 -7.41 5.13
C ASP A 194 -16.65 -7.28 6.37
N ALA A 195 -15.43 -7.85 6.37
CA ALA A 195 -14.51 -7.74 7.50
C ALA A 195 -14.15 -6.28 7.80
N ARG A 196 -14.37 -5.85 9.05
CA ARG A 196 -14.18 -4.47 9.49
C ARG A 196 -13.08 -4.33 10.52
N ARG A 197 -12.19 -3.36 10.27
CA ARG A 197 -11.20 -2.86 11.23
C ARG A 197 -11.64 -1.52 11.82
N SER A 198 -10.94 -1.06 12.84
CA SER A 198 -11.09 0.32 13.33
C SER A 198 -10.66 1.35 12.29
N SER A 199 -9.61 1.04 11.54
CA SER A 199 -9.10 1.87 10.45
C SER A 199 -9.81 1.54 9.14
N PRO A 200 -10.19 2.53 8.31
CA PRO A 200 -10.83 2.28 7.03
C PRO A 200 -9.83 1.65 6.04
N SER A 201 -10.35 0.76 5.22
CA SER A 201 -9.61 0.13 4.12
C SER A 201 -10.33 0.35 2.80
N GLY A 202 -9.58 0.63 1.75
CA GLY A 202 -10.13 0.82 0.41
C GLY A 202 -10.85 -0.43 -0.09
N GLY A 203 -12.16 -0.28 -0.37
CA GLY A 203 -13.00 -1.38 -0.83
C GLY A 203 -13.20 -2.52 0.15
N GLY A 204 -12.90 -2.33 1.42
CA GLY A 204 -12.99 -3.37 2.44
C GLY A 204 -11.94 -4.48 2.34
N LEU A 205 -10.90 -4.29 1.52
CA LEU A 205 -9.93 -5.34 1.19
C LEU A 205 -8.98 -5.70 2.33
N ASN A 206 -8.80 -4.78 3.30
CA ASN A 206 -7.85 -4.96 4.40
C ASN A 206 -6.47 -5.46 3.90
N ALA A 207 -5.93 -4.73 2.92
CA ALA A 207 -4.72 -5.14 2.22
C ALA A 207 -3.45 -5.05 3.09
N CYS A 208 -3.46 -4.20 4.11
CA CYS A 208 -2.34 -4.10 5.02
C CYS A 208 -2.35 -5.19 6.09
N GLU A 209 -1.17 -5.63 6.45
CA GLU A 209 -0.88 -6.78 7.27
C GLU A 209 0.21 -6.48 8.28
N GLY A 210 0.20 -7.14 9.45
CA GLY A 210 1.13 -6.91 10.54
C GLY A 210 2.09 -8.06 10.78
N PHE A 211 3.39 -7.73 10.81
CA PHE A 211 4.44 -8.62 11.31
C PHE A 211 5.12 -7.98 12.51
N LEU A 212 5.45 -8.76 13.50
CA LEU A 212 6.08 -8.28 14.72
C LEU A 212 7.52 -8.76 14.81
N HIS A 213 8.38 -7.85 15.24
CA HIS A 213 9.68 -8.19 15.80
C HIS A 213 9.57 -8.12 17.33
N VAL A 214 9.60 -9.26 17.98
CA VAL A 214 9.47 -9.40 19.42
C VAL A 214 10.84 -9.58 20.04
N GLN A 215 11.20 -8.74 21.00
CA GLN A 215 12.39 -8.89 21.82
C GLN A 215 12.05 -9.16 23.27
N ASN A 216 11.07 -8.45 23.83
CA ASN A 216 10.69 -8.60 25.23
C ASN A 216 9.18 -8.38 25.41
N VAL A 217 8.42 -9.43 25.16
CA VAL A 217 6.98 -9.50 25.46
C VAL A 217 6.72 -10.65 26.41
N SER A 218 6.03 -10.39 27.50
CA SER A 218 5.75 -11.41 28.51
C SER A 218 4.98 -12.58 27.92
N GLY A 219 5.52 -13.78 28.01
CA GLY A 219 4.88 -14.99 27.49
C GLY A 219 5.13 -15.30 26.03
N LEU A 220 5.99 -14.51 25.34
CA LEU A 220 6.46 -14.80 24.00
C LEU A 220 7.98 -14.96 23.95
N GLU A 221 8.45 -15.94 23.19
CA GLU A 221 9.87 -16.05 22.87
C GLU A 221 10.30 -14.94 21.89
N PRO A 222 11.53 -14.43 21.97
CA PRO A 222 12.04 -13.47 21.00
C PRO A 222 12.03 -14.04 19.57
N GLY A 223 11.58 -13.24 18.60
CA GLY A 223 11.48 -13.69 17.21
C GLY A 223 10.59 -12.81 16.33
N LEU A 224 10.37 -13.30 15.12
CA LEU A 224 9.45 -12.70 14.16
C LEU A 224 8.13 -13.45 14.18
N TYR A 225 7.05 -12.70 14.23
CA TYR A 225 5.68 -13.23 14.27
C TYR A 225 4.82 -12.59 13.19
N ALA A 226 3.87 -13.35 12.66
CA ALA A 226 2.79 -12.82 11.84
C ALA A 226 1.51 -12.72 12.68
N TYR A 227 0.78 -11.61 12.51
CA TYR A 227 -0.50 -11.40 13.17
C TYR A 227 -1.66 -11.89 12.28
N HIS A 228 -2.56 -12.68 12.85
CA HIS A 228 -3.76 -13.21 12.23
C HIS A 228 -4.98 -12.43 12.73
N PRO A 229 -5.54 -11.51 11.91
CA PRO A 229 -6.63 -10.64 12.36
C PRO A 229 -7.96 -11.36 12.58
N VAL A 230 -8.20 -12.48 11.87
CA VAL A 230 -9.42 -13.29 12.02
C VAL A 230 -9.43 -14.02 13.36
N ASP A 231 -8.34 -14.70 13.67
CA ASP A 231 -8.21 -15.55 14.85
C ASP A 231 -7.73 -14.76 16.07
N HIS A 232 -7.37 -13.49 15.88
CA HIS A 232 -6.69 -12.66 16.88
C HIS A 232 -5.51 -13.40 17.52
N ALA A 233 -4.60 -13.87 16.70
CA ALA A 233 -3.51 -14.75 17.11
C ALA A 233 -2.19 -14.38 16.43
N LEU A 234 -1.09 -14.90 16.98
CA LEU A 234 0.24 -14.81 16.39
C LEU A 234 0.69 -16.18 15.92
N SER A 235 1.44 -16.23 14.83
CA SER A 235 2.24 -17.40 14.46
C SER A 235 3.71 -17.04 14.40
N PHE A 236 4.55 -17.89 14.94
CA PHE A 236 6.00 -17.74 14.88
C PHE A 236 6.47 -17.94 13.43
N VAL A 237 7.22 -16.99 12.90
CA VAL A 237 7.75 -17.03 11.53
C VAL A 237 9.19 -17.49 11.51
N ASN A 238 10.06 -16.77 12.21
CA ASN A 238 11.49 -17.04 12.28
C ASN A 238 12.07 -16.51 13.59
N PRO A 239 13.26 -17.01 14.03
CA PRO A 239 14.05 -16.31 15.02
C PRO A 239 14.36 -14.87 14.59
N ALA A 240 14.58 -14.00 15.55
CA ALA A 240 15.05 -12.64 15.25
C ALA A 240 16.40 -12.70 14.51
N PRO A 241 16.64 -11.80 13.55
CA PRO A 241 17.92 -11.74 12.86
C PRO A 241 19.05 -11.35 13.84
N ASP A 242 20.26 -11.85 13.60
CA ASP A 242 21.44 -11.50 14.41
C ASP A 242 21.82 -10.02 14.29
N SER A 243 21.47 -9.38 13.17
CA SER A 243 21.73 -7.96 12.93
C SER A 243 20.85 -7.08 13.83
N PRO A 244 21.42 -6.04 14.46
CA PRO A 244 20.64 -5.09 15.24
C PRO A 244 19.54 -4.45 14.41
N LEU A 245 18.33 -4.30 14.99
CA LEU A 245 17.16 -3.78 14.29
C LEU A 245 17.42 -2.40 13.67
N GLY A 246 18.14 -1.53 14.36
CA GLY A 246 18.51 -0.20 13.86
C GLY A 246 19.35 -0.22 12.59
N GLN A 247 20.16 -1.25 12.37
CA GLN A 247 20.90 -1.42 11.12
C GLN A 247 19.94 -1.71 9.95
N LEU A 248 18.93 -2.55 10.16
CA LEU A 248 17.89 -2.86 9.17
C LEU A 248 16.97 -1.67 8.88
N LEU A 249 16.98 -0.66 9.75
CA LEU A 249 16.18 0.54 9.65
C LEU A 249 17.04 1.79 9.41
N CYS A 250 17.94 1.71 8.44
CA CYS A 250 18.78 2.80 7.95
C CYS A 250 19.58 3.52 9.05
N GLY A 251 20.16 2.75 10.00
CA GLY A 251 21.03 3.29 11.05
C GLY A 251 20.30 3.91 12.25
N GLN A 252 19.00 3.66 12.41
CA GLN A 252 18.23 4.19 13.53
C GLN A 252 18.42 3.36 14.80
N HIS A 253 19.66 3.32 15.31
CA HIS A 253 20.08 2.43 16.41
C HIS A 253 19.42 2.66 17.76
N PHE A 254 18.72 3.78 17.96
CA PHE A 254 17.99 4.05 19.20
C PHE A 254 16.83 3.08 19.46
N ILE A 255 16.46 2.27 18.47
CA ILE A 255 15.40 1.26 18.58
C ILE A 255 15.90 -0.14 18.91
N ASN A 256 17.21 -0.34 19.02
CA ASN A 256 17.78 -1.69 19.22
C ASN A 256 17.24 -2.42 20.47
N ASN A 257 16.79 -1.67 21.48
CA ASN A 257 16.30 -2.23 22.75
C ASN A 257 14.78 -2.12 22.89
N LEU A 258 14.03 -1.78 21.81
CA LEU A 258 12.58 -1.74 21.94
C LEU A 258 12.01 -3.15 22.17
N PRO A 259 10.99 -3.30 23.03
CA PRO A 259 10.45 -4.63 23.38
C PRO A 259 9.70 -5.28 22.22
N VAL A 260 9.04 -4.49 21.37
CA VAL A 260 8.30 -4.98 20.20
C VAL A 260 8.22 -3.92 19.11
N GLY A 261 8.41 -4.32 17.85
CA GLY A 261 8.19 -3.51 16.66
C GLY A 261 7.12 -4.10 15.77
N LEU A 262 6.25 -3.27 15.22
CA LEU A 262 5.26 -3.66 14.21
C LEU A 262 5.71 -3.21 12.84
N PHE A 263 5.84 -4.15 11.90
CA PHE A 263 6.02 -3.90 10.47
C PHE A 263 4.67 -4.02 9.78
N ILE A 264 4.25 -2.97 9.10
CA ILE A 264 3.04 -2.96 8.28
C ILE A 264 3.46 -3.24 6.85
N THR A 265 2.99 -4.34 6.30
CA THR A 265 3.19 -4.74 4.91
C THR A 265 1.88 -4.61 4.14
N ALA A 266 1.91 -4.67 2.82
CA ALA A 266 0.71 -4.61 2.00
C ALA A 266 0.66 -5.75 0.98
N ARG A 267 -0.48 -6.40 0.89
CA ARG A 267 -0.84 -7.38 -0.12
C ARG A 267 -1.36 -6.67 -1.35
N PHE A 268 -0.47 -6.40 -2.29
CA PHE A 268 -0.86 -5.73 -3.54
C PHE A 268 -1.77 -6.59 -4.41
N ASP A 269 -1.68 -7.92 -4.30
CA ASP A 269 -2.55 -8.87 -4.99
C ASP A 269 -4.03 -8.67 -4.62
N LYS A 270 -4.36 -8.31 -3.37
CA LYS A 270 -5.73 -7.93 -2.99
C LYS A 270 -6.17 -6.64 -3.68
N LEU A 271 -5.26 -5.69 -3.88
CA LEU A 271 -5.58 -4.42 -4.52
C LEU A 271 -5.80 -4.57 -6.01
N TRP A 272 -4.89 -5.25 -6.76
CA TRP A 272 -5.08 -5.44 -8.18
C TRP A 272 -6.17 -6.47 -8.53
N TRP A 273 -6.51 -7.37 -7.62
CA TRP A 273 -7.65 -8.26 -7.80
C TRP A 273 -8.98 -7.48 -7.97
N LYS A 274 -9.16 -6.37 -7.23
CA LYS A 274 -10.39 -5.56 -7.27
C LYS A 274 -10.26 -4.33 -8.17
N TYR A 275 -9.08 -3.72 -8.27
CA TYR A 275 -8.88 -2.45 -8.96
C TYR A 275 -7.90 -2.61 -10.11
N GLU A 276 -8.37 -2.46 -11.33
CA GLU A 276 -7.59 -2.66 -12.56
C GLU A 276 -6.50 -1.59 -12.79
N HIS A 277 -6.57 -0.45 -12.11
CA HIS A 277 -5.68 0.69 -12.34
C HIS A 277 -4.62 0.87 -11.25
N SER A 278 -3.42 1.27 -11.64
CA SER A 278 -2.24 1.47 -10.77
C SER A 278 -2.44 2.52 -9.66
N ARG A 279 -3.44 3.41 -9.78
CA ARG A 279 -3.81 4.34 -8.70
C ARG A 279 -4.14 3.61 -7.39
N ALA A 280 -4.60 2.37 -7.46
CA ALA A 280 -4.89 1.55 -6.29
C ALA A 280 -3.65 1.31 -5.40
N TYR A 281 -2.43 1.38 -5.96
CA TYR A 281 -1.20 1.33 -5.18
C TYR A 281 -1.14 2.38 -4.07
N ARG A 282 -1.71 3.58 -4.29
CA ARG A 282 -1.77 4.65 -3.29
C ARG A 282 -2.61 4.28 -2.06
N MET A 283 -3.59 3.38 -2.25
CA MET A 283 -4.48 2.96 -1.17
C MET A 283 -3.72 2.21 -0.08
N ALA A 284 -2.67 1.47 -0.44
CA ALA A 284 -1.81 0.79 0.54
C ALA A 284 -1.13 1.80 1.47
N PHE A 285 -0.62 2.91 0.95
CA PHE A 285 0.01 3.96 1.77
C PHE A 285 -0.99 4.65 2.70
N VAL A 286 -2.19 4.94 2.17
CA VAL A 286 -3.27 5.56 2.97
C VAL A 286 -3.71 4.61 4.09
N GLU A 287 -3.92 3.33 3.79
CA GLU A 287 -4.31 2.32 4.78
C GLU A 287 -3.21 2.12 5.83
N ALA A 288 -1.94 2.01 5.42
CA ALA A 288 -0.81 1.93 6.34
C ALA A 288 -0.73 3.16 7.26
N GLY A 289 -1.00 4.36 6.72
CA GLY A 289 -1.09 5.61 7.50
C GLY A 289 -2.23 5.58 8.54
N HIS A 290 -3.40 5.09 8.16
CA HIS A 290 -4.54 4.94 9.08
C HIS A 290 -4.20 3.96 10.23
N ILE A 291 -3.69 2.78 9.88
CA ILE A 291 -3.34 1.74 10.87
C ILE A 291 -2.24 2.24 11.80
N SER A 292 -1.19 2.85 11.25
CA SER A 292 -0.07 3.34 12.05
C SER A 292 -0.49 4.45 13.02
N GLN A 293 -1.38 5.36 12.60
CA GLN A 293 -1.93 6.38 13.50
C GLN A 293 -2.81 5.74 14.59
N THR A 294 -3.68 4.80 14.22
CA THR A 294 -4.51 4.08 15.20
C THR A 294 -3.65 3.33 16.21
N PHE A 295 -2.61 2.64 15.74
CA PHE A 295 -1.64 1.96 16.60
C PHE A 295 -1.01 2.92 17.62
N GLN A 296 -0.55 4.08 17.19
CA GLN A 296 0.05 5.08 18.06
C GLN A 296 -0.94 5.64 19.10
N LEU A 297 -2.20 5.85 18.70
CA LEU A 297 -3.24 6.32 19.64
C LEU A 297 -3.58 5.27 20.69
N VAL A 298 -3.75 4.01 20.28
CA VAL A 298 -4.01 2.91 21.23
C VAL A 298 -2.84 2.72 22.17
N ALA A 299 -1.61 2.73 21.67
CA ALA A 299 -0.41 2.65 22.50
C ALA A 299 -0.34 3.80 23.51
N THR A 300 -0.66 5.04 23.09
CA THR A 300 -0.71 6.19 23.99
C THR A 300 -1.77 6.01 25.08
N ALA A 301 -2.95 5.46 24.75
CA ALA A 301 -4.01 5.18 25.69
C ALA A 301 -3.62 4.09 26.71
N LEU A 302 -2.75 3.16 26.31
CA LEU A 302 -2.16 2.13 27.20
C LEU A 302 -0.95 2.64 27.99
N GLY A 303 -0.56 3.92 27.84
CA GLY A 303 0.63 4.48 28.51
C GLY A 303 1.95 4.07 27.86
N LEU A 304 1.92 3.49 26.65
CA LEU A 304 3.10 3.08 25.89
C LEU A 304 3.58 4.22 25.00
N ASN A 305 4.88 4.29 24.77
CA ASN A 305 5.50 5.23 23.85
C ASN A 305 5.74 4.58 22.50
N THR A 306 5.64 5.37 21.44
CA THR A 306 5.79 4.88 20.06
C THR A 306 6.70 5.75 19.21
N TRP A 307 7.23 5.12 18.17
CA TRP A 307 7.97 5.75 17.11
C TRP A 307 7.55 5.11 15.78
N LEU A 308 7.53 5.89 14.70
CA LEU A 308 7.16 5.45 13.36
C LEU A 308 8.23 5.87 12.37
N THR A 309 8.58 4.99 11.45
CA THR A 309 9.48 5.27 10.32
C THR A 309 8.98 4.62 9.04
N GLY A 310 9.32 5.22 7.90
CA GLY A 310 9.26 4.61 6.58
C GLY A 310 10.65 4.26 6.03
N ALA A 311 11.70 4.44 6.83
CA ALA A 311 13.06 4.15 6.42
C ALA A 311 13.39 2.68 6.69
N LEU A 312 13.22 1.86 5.67
CA LEU A 312 13.62 0.45 5.63
C LEU A 312 14.84 0.30 4.72
N ALA A 313 15.78 -0.53 5.09
CA ALA A 313 16.97 -0.83 4.28
C ALA A 313 16.62 -1.82 3.16
#